data_99f8d41a68f8d9d4028a98d8a6962e75
#
_entry.id   99f8d41a68f8d9d4028a98d8a6962e75
#
_cell.length_a   1.000
_cell.length_b   1.000
_cell.length_c   1.000
_cell.angle_alpha   90.00
_cell.angle_beta   90.00
_cell.angle_gamma   90.00
#
_symmetry.space_group_name_H-M   'P 1'
#
loop_
_entity.id
_entity.type
_entity.pdbx_description
1 polymer ?
#
loop_
_entity_poly.entity_id
_entity_poly.type
_entity_poly.pdbx_seq_one_letter_code
_entity_poly.pdbx_strand_id
1 'polypeptide(L)'
;MLIPFKSIIKKYGTPKGVLHIGASHGQEAKDYFDSRVENVVWVEAIPTVFEKLQQTISTYDKMIALNACIADADGYEVDFYVSNNEAQSSSILKLGTHKTAHPEVHYTHTIKCITKRVDTLLKENQIDAANYNFLNIDLQGAELLALKSLGKEIDKIDYAYLEVNKEPLYVGCALIDDIDKFMTDKGFKRVELEWCGNFGWGDAFYTKK
;
A
#
# COMPACT_ATOMS: atom_id res chain seq x y z
N MET A 1 -4.28 7.24 -6.30
CA MET A 1 -5.32 7.51 -5.26
C MET A 1 -6.57 8.06 -5.94
N LEU A 2 -7.74 7.40 -5.80
CA LEU A 2 -9.06 7.88 -6.29
C LEU A 2 -9.59 9.04 -5.42
N ILE A 3 -9.44 8.92 -4.10
CA ILE A 3 -9.75 10.00 -3.16
C ILE A 3 -8.50 10.89 -3.06
N PRO A 4 -8.53 12.15 -3.55
CA PRO A 4 -7.34 12.99 -3.57
C PRO A 4 -6.76 13.24 -2.17
N PHE A 5 -5.46 13.09 -1.98
CA PHE A 5 -4.80 13.31 -0.68
C PHE A 5 -5.11 14.70 -0.10
N LYS A 6 -5.13 15.74 -0.95
CA LYS A 6 -5.48 17.11 -0.54
C LYS A 6 -6.89 17.23 0.04
N SER A 7 -7.84 16.41 -0.42
CA SER A 7 -9.19 16.38 0.14
C SER A 7 -9.20 15.76 1.54
N ILE A 8 -8.41 14.71 1.74
CA ILE A 8 -8.26 14.03 3.03
C ILE A 8 -7.66 15.01 4.05
N ILE A 9 -6.52 15.63 3.74
CA ILE A 9 -5.86 16.53 4.70
C ILE A 9 -6.65 17.80 5.00
N LYS A 10 -7.45 18.28 4.06
CA LYS A 10 -8.37 19.40 4.31
C LYS A 10 -9.38 19.09 5.40
N LYS A 11 -9.82 17.84 5.48
CA LYS A 11 -10.86 17.36 6.42
C LYS A 11 -10.30 16.86 7.74
N TYR A 12 -9.14 16.19 7.69
CA TYR A 12 -8.58 15.46 8.84
C TYR A 12 -7.24 16.02 9.32
N GLY A 13 -6.67 17.02 8.64
CA GLY A 13 -5.37 17.60 8.93
C GLY A 13 -4.21 16.88 8.25
N THR A 14 -3.07 17.56 8.14
CA THR A 14 -1.85 16.98 7.58
C THR A 14 -1.30 15.90 8.53
N PRO A 15 -1.01 14.69 8.04
CA PRO A 15 -0.42 13.66 8.88
C PRO A 15 1.04 14.02 9.24
N LYS A 16 1.50 13.51 10.37
CA LYS A 16 2.87 13.64 10.85
C LYS A 16 3.87 12.96 9.92
N GLY A 17 3.51 11.78 9.43
CA GLY A 17 4.30 11.03 8.48
C GLY A 17 3.47 9.93 7.82
N VAL A 18 3.95 9.44 6.69
CA VAL A 18 3.29 8.43 5.86
C VAL A 18 4.15 7.17 5.75
N LEU A 19 3.55 6.00 6.00
CA LEU A 19 4.05 4.70 5.55
C LEU A 19 3.30 4.35 4.26
N HIS A 20 3.99 4.35 3.12
CA HIS A 20 3.43 4.02 1.82
C HIS A 20 3.95 2.67 1.35
N ILE A 21 3.09 1.67 1.32
CA ILE A 21 3.42 0.29 1.00
C ILE A 21 2.79 -0.09 -0.34
N GLY A 22 3.61 -0.50 -1.30
CA GLY A 22 3.24 -0.61 -2.71
C GLY A 22 3.38 0.74 -3.42
N ALA A 23 4.57 1.31 -3.29
CA ALA A 23 4.83 2.69 -3.66
C ALA A 23 4.96 2.96 -5.16
N SER A 24 5.08 1.90 -5.97
CA SER A 24 5.32 2.04 -7.41
C SER A 24 6.44 3.06 -7.69
N HIS A 25 6.22 4.02 -8.56
CA HIS A 25 7.19 5.06 -8.93
C HIS A 25 7.16 6.30 -8.02
N GLY A 26 6.37 6.31 -6.92
CA GLY A 26 6.26 7.44 -6.00
C GLY A 26 5.42 8.60 -6.54
N GLN A 27 4.32 8.31 -7.23
CA GLN A 27 3.46 9.31 -7.88
C GLN A 27 2.92 10.34 -6.90
N GLU A 28 2.71 9.99 -5.64
CA GLU A 28 2.19 10.83 -4.56
C GLU A 28 3.26 11.70 -3.89
N ALA A 29 4.55 11.55 -4.24
CA ALA A 29 5.65 12.25 -3.56
C ALA A 29 5.46 13.77 -3.56
N LYS A 30 5.04 14.33 -4.71
CA LYS A 30 4.76 15.76 -4.82
C LYS A 30 3.59 16.20 -3.94
N ASP A 31 2.52 15.42 -3.84
CA ASP A 31 1.37 15.76 -3.00
C ASP A 31 1.70 15.71 -1.52
N TYR A 32 2.49 14.72 -1.08
CA TYR A 32 2.99 14.66 0.30
C TYR A 32 3.90 15.85 0.62
N PHE A 33 4.84 16.18 -0.27
CA PHE A 33 5.74 17.31 -0.09
C PHE A 33 4.99 18.66 -0.03
N ASP A 34 4.12 18.93 -1.01
CA ASP A 34 3.30 20.15 -1.07
C ASP A 34 2.40 20.30 0.17
N SER A 35 1.98 19.17 0.74
CA SER A 35 1.14 19.10 1.93
C SER A 35 1.93 19.19 3.24
N ARG A 36 3.26 19.34 3.18
CA ARG A 36 4.16 19.45 4.32
C ARG A 36 4.13 18.21 5.23
N VAL A 37 4.01 17.02 4.65
CA VAL A 37 4.24 15.78 5.39
C VAL A 37 5.71 15.73 5.81
N GLU A 38 5.97 15.54 7.10
CA GLU A 38 7.35 15.64 7.62
C GLU A 38 8.24 14.47 7.23
N ASN A 39 7.69 13.26 7.22
CA ASN A 39 8.46 12.04 6.97
C ASN A 39 7.66 11.08 6.09
N VAL A 40 8.30 10.43 5.12
CA VAL A 40 7.66 9.41 4.31
C VAL A 40 8.59 8.19 4.17
N VAL A 41 8.06 7.01 4.46
CA VAL A 41 8.69 5.73 4.12
C VAL A 41 7.91 5.12 2.98
N TRP A 42 8.62 4.82 1.91
CA TRP A 42 8.11 4.18 0.72
C TRP A 42 8.60 2.75 0.64
N VAL A 43 7.74 1.79 0.38
CA VAL A 43 8.11 0.38 0.23
C VAL A 43 7.66 -0.12 -1.14
N GLU A 44 8.62 -0.61 -1.92
CA GLU A 44 8.38 -1.16 -3.26
C GLU A 44 9.13 -2.50 -3.41
N ALA A 45 8.45 -3.52 -3.97
CA ALA A 45 9.00 -4.86 -4.07
C ALA A 45 9.86 -5.08 -5.31
N ILE A 46 9.49 -4.48 -6.45
CA ILE A 46 10.12 -4.72 -7.75
C ILE A 46 11.39 -3.88 -7.86
N PRO A 47 12.61 -4.48 -7.98
CA PRO A 47 13.87 -3.73 -7.96
C PRO A 47 13.94 -2.61 -9.00
N THR A 48 13.51 -2.85 -10.23
CA THR A 48 13.55 -1.84 -11.30
C THR A 48 12.55 -0.70 -11.12
N VAL A 49 11.43 -0.96 -10.44
CA VAL A 49 10.44 0.06 -10.04
C VAL A 49 10.96 0.85 -8.84
N PHE A 50 11.59 0.15 -7.90
CA PHE A 50 12.25 0.75 -6.74
C PHE A 50 13.36 1.75 -7.14
N GLU A 51 14.18 1.42 -8.16
CA GLU A 51 15.19 2.36 -8.68
C GLU A 51 14.54 3.66 -9.20
N LYS A 52 13.40 3.56 -9.89
CA LYS A 52 12.65 4.74 -10.35
C LYS A 52 12.04 5.51 -9.18
N LEU A 53 11.49 4.81 -8.18
CA LEU A 53 11.02 5.42 -6.94
C LEU A 53 12.14 6.25 -6.27
N GLN A 54 13.33 5.67 -6.10
CA GLN A 54 14.48 6.37 -5.54
C GLN A 54 14.83 7.66 -6.32
N GLN A 55 14.79 7.59 -7.67
CA GLN A 55 14.99 8.76 -8.51
C GLN A 55 13.91 9.83 -8.29
N THR A 56 12.63 9.41 -8.24
CA THR A 56 11.51 10.32 -8.02
C THR A 56 11.63 11.07 -6.70
N ILE A 57 11.98 10.36 -5.62
CA ILE A 57 12.03 10.96 -4.28
C ILE A 57 13.38 11.64 -3.96
N SER A 58 14.39 11.51 -4.81
CA SER A 58 15.76 12.01 -4.55
C SER A 58 15.86 13.51 -4.27
N THR A 59 14.88 14.29 -4.73
CA THR A 59 14.81 15.73 -4.53
C THR A 59 14.01 16.16 -3.31
N TYR A 60 13.40 15.20 -2.59
CA TYR A 60 12.59 15.47 -1.40
C TYR A 60 13.32 15.05 -0.13
N ASP A 61 13.53 16.00 0.77
CA ASP A 61 14.10 15.69 2.08
C ASP A 61 13.17 14.80 2.90
N LYS A 62 13.75 13.91 3.72
CA LYS A 62 13.03 13.03 4.66
C LYS A 62 12.07 12.01 4.02
N MET A 63 12.29 11.68 2.75
CA MET A 63 11.66 10.56 2.07
C MET A 63 12.66 9.40 1.97
N ILE A 64 12.27 8.23 2.47
CA ILE A 64 13.12 7.02 2.51
C ILE A 64 12.44 5.94 1.69
N ALA A 65 13.18 5.32 0.75
CA ALA A 65 12.69 4.16 0.01
C ALA A 65 13.34 2.87 0.52
N LEU A 66 12.53 1.82 0.68
CA LEU A 66 12.94 0.48 1.08
C LEU A 66 12.48 -0.53 0.03
N ASN A 67 13.40 -1.39 -0.43
CA ASN A 67 13.03 -2.47 -1.34
C ASN A 67 12.67 -3.71 -0.53
N ALA A 68 11.38 -4.05 -0.49
CA ALA A 68 10.88 -5.20 0.24
C ALA A 68 9.54 -5.72 -0.33
N CYS A 69 9.39 -7.03 -0.36
CA CYS A 69 8.13 -7.71 -0.69
C CYS A 69 7.34 -7.95 0.60
N ILE A 70 6.28 -7.19 0.81
CA ILE A 70 5.51 -7.25 2.06
C ILE A 70 4.52 -8.40 2.05
N ALA A 71 4.52 -9.15 3.17
CA ALA A 71 3.54 -10.20 3.50
C ALA A 71 3.38 -10.32 5.03
N ASP A 72 2.51 -11.21 5.49
CA ASP A 72 2.20 -11.40 6.93
C ASP A 72 3.24 -12.24 7.70
N ALA A 73 4.26 -12.75 7.01
CA ALA A 73 5.36 -13.52 7.60
C ALA A 73 6.70 -13.21 6.92
N ASP A 74 7.81 -13.34 7.68
CA ASP A 74 9.16 -13.12 7.18
C ASP A 74 9.78 -14.39 6.58
N GLY A 75 10.64 -14.21 5.56
CA GLY A 75 11.59 -15.22 5.12
C GLY A 75 11.05 -16.27 4.15
N TYR A 76 9.83 -16.14 3.66
CA TYR A 76 9.28 -17.07 2.66
C TYR A 76 9.65 -16.60 1.24
N GLU A 77 10.13 -17.53 0.42
CA GLU A 77 10.27 -17.29 -1.02
C GLU A 77 8.91 -17.38 -1.69
N VAL A 78 8.52 -16.34 -2.41
CA VAL A 78 7.28 -16.26 -3.16
C VAL A 78 7.53 -15.88 -4.62
N ASP A 79 6.61 -16.29 -5.47
CA ASP A 79 6.51 -15.76 -6.84
C ASP A 79 5.86 -14.38 -6.79
N PHE A 80 6.55 -13.37 -7.31
CA PHE A 80 6.00 -12.04 -7.50
C PHE A 80 5.75 -11.84 -9.00
N TYR A 81 4.49 -11.71 -9.37
CA TYR A 81 4.02 -11.62 -10.76
C TYR A 81 4.08 -10.18 -11.25
N VAL A 82 4.84 -9.91 -12.30
CA VAL A 82 5.03 -8.56 -12.86
C VAL A 82 4.10 -8.35 -14.06
N SER A 83 3.26 -7.32 -13.99
CA SER A 83 2.27 -7.00 -15.02
C SER A 83 2.84 -6.09 -16.13
N ASN A 84 2.19 -6.12 -17.30
CA ASN A 84 2.58 -5.39 -18.50
C ASN A 84 2.23 -3.88 -18.45
N ASN A 85 1.41 -3.43 -17.52
CA ASN A 85 0.95 -2.04 -17.38
C ASN A 85 1.86 -1.23 -16.45
N GLU A 86 3.16 -1.14 -16.78
CA GLU A 86 4.17 -0.46 -15.95
C GLU A 86 4.25 -1.00 -14.51
N ALA A 87 3.97 -2.31 -14.36
CA ALA A 87 3.93 -3.04 -13.09
C ALA A 87 2.82 -2.61 -12.12
N GLN A 88 1.85 -1.79 -12.52
CA GLN A 88 0.80 -1.26 -11.62
C GLN A 88 -0.13 -2.33 -11.05
N SER A 89 -0.36 -3.43 -11.78
CA SER A 89 -1.16 -4.58 -11.31
C SER A 89 -0.31 -5.78 -10.88
N SER A 90 0.93 -5.53 -10.48
CA SER A 90 1.85 -6.58 -10.04
C SER A 90 1.55 -7.00 -8.61
N SER A 91 1.65 -8.31 -8.33
CA SER A 91 1.25 -8.86 -7.04
C SER A 91 1.97 -10.17 -6.72
N ILE A 92 1.99 -10.56 -5.45
CA ILE A 92 2.29 -11.94 -5.03
C ILE A 92 1.13 -12.89 -5.31
N LEU A 93 -0.05 -12.38 -5.68
CA LEU A 93 -1.25 -13.15 -5.98
C LEU A 93 -1.43 -13.29 -7.50
N LYS A 94 -2.07 -14.37 -7.92
CA LYS A 94 -2.44 -14.55 -9.33
C LYS A 94 -3.68 -13.73 -9.67
N LEU A 95 -3.78 -13.26 -10.94
CA LEU A 95 -4.99 -12.60 -11.41
C LEU A 95 -6.20 -13.56 -11.32
N GLY A 96 -7.25 -13.10 -10.68
CA GLY A 96 -8.56 -13.71 -10.59
C GLY A 96 -9.53 -13.16 -11.65
N THR A 97 -10.62 -12.52 -11.21
CA THR A 97 -11.58 -11.84 -12.11
C THR A 97 -11.00 -10.59 -12.77
N HIS A 98 -9.85 -10.11 -12.31
CA HIS A 98 -9.09 -9.03 -12.95
C HIS A 98 -8.89 -9.26 -14.46
N LYS A 99 -8.67 -10.51 -14.89
CA LYS A 99 -8.54 -10.87 -16.31
C LYS A 99 -9.77 -10.53 -17.15
N THR A 100 -10.95 -10.50 -16.52
CA THR A 100 -12.21 -10.15 -17.18
C THR A 100 -12.45 -8.65 -17.10
N ALA A 101 -12.11 -8.02 -15.99
CA ALA A 101 -12.27 -6.57 -15.78
C ALA A 101 -11.28 -5.76 -16.62
N HIS A 102 -10.05 -6.27 -16.79
CA HIS A 102 -8.94 -5.64 -17.52
C HIS A 102 -8.24 -6.67 -18.41
N PRO A 103 -8.86 -7.09 -19.54
CA PRO A 103 -8.34 -8.16 -20.38
C PRO A 103 -6.99 -7.85 -21.05
N GLU A 104 -6.64 -6.57 -21.16
CA GLU A 104 -5.34 -6.10 -21.67
C GLU A 104 -4.20 -6.29 -20.66
N VAL A 105 -4.52 -6.44 -19.36
CA VAL A 105 -3.52 -6.62 -18.30
C VAL A 105 -3.21 -8.09 -18.11
N HIS A 106 -1.93 -8.42 -18.21
CA HIS A 106 -1.44 -9.78 -17.98
C HIS A 106 -0.05 -9.75 -17.34
N TYR A 107 0.34 -10.85 -16.72
CA TYR A 107 1.69 -11.00 -16.20
C TYR A 107 2.68 -11.33 -17.31
N THR A 108 3.77 -10.58 -17.38
CA THR A 108 4.84 -10.74 -18.38
C THR A 108 5.89 -11.74 -17.93
N HIS A 109 6.23 -11.71 -16.65
CA HIS A 109 7.20 -12.60 -16.03
C HIS A 109 6.98 -12.67 -14.52
N THR A 110 7.77 -13.50 -13.87
CA THR A 110 7.76 -13.68 -12.42
C THR A 110 9.17 -13.46 -11.88
N ILE A 111 9.29 -12.77 -10.77
CA ILE A 111 10.52 -12.67 -9.99
C ILE A 111 10.36 -13.41 -8.66
N LYS A 112 11.47 -13.92 -8.10
CA LYS A 112 11.47 -14.50 -6.76
C LYS A 112 11.73 -13.41 -5.74
N CYS A 113 10.87 -13.31 -4.73
CA CYS A 113 11.01 -12.37 -3.64
C CYS A 113 11.02 -13.13 -2.30
N ILE A 114 11.77 -12.61 -1.35
CA ILE A 114 11.69 -13.06 0.05
C ILE A 114 10.76 -12.12 0.80
N THR A 115 9.75 -12.69 1.43
CA THR A 115 8.75 -11.89 2.15
C THR A 115 9.31 -11.24 3.40
N LYS A 116 8.77 -10.08 3.71
CA LYS A 116 9.10 -9.30 4.90
C LYS A 116 7.82 -8.74 5.53
N ARG A 117 7.75 -8.80 6.86
CA ARG A 117 6.70 -8.10 7.62
C ARG A 117 7.03 -6.61 7.74
N VAL A 118 6.03 -5.77 7.82
CA VAL A 118 6.23 -4.31 8.00
C VAL A 118 6.91 -4.01 9.34
N ASP A 119 6.46 -4.60 10.44
CA ASP A 119 7.07 -4.39 11.76
C ASP A 119 8.54 -4.80 11.81
N THR A 120 8.92 -5.91 11.17
CA THR A 120 10.31 -6.35 11.04
C THR A 120 11.11 -5.38 10.16
N LEU A 121 10.56 -4.95 9.00
CA LEU A 121 11.21 -4.03 8.09
C LEU A 121 11.55 -2.70 8.77
N LEU A 122 10.60 -2.12 9.51
CA LEU A 122 10.81 -0.88 10.25
C LEU A 122 11.91 -1.04 11.30
N LYS A 123 11.88 -2.12 12.07
CA LYS A 123 12.88 -2.43 13.11
C LYS A 123 14.29 -2.59 12.54
N GLU A 124 14.44 -3.35 11.45
CA GLU A 124 15.74 -3.59 10.81
C GLU A 124 16.37 -2.31 10.27
N ASN A 125 15.54 -1.37 9.80
CA ASN A 125 15.97 -0.07 9.30
C ASN A 125 16.00 1.05 10.36
N GLN A 126 15.80 0.71 11.66
CA GLN A 126 15.80 1.65 12.79
C GLN A 126 14.79 2.80 12.62
N ILE A 127 13.64 2.51 11.98
CA ILE A 127 12.56 3.46 11.75
C ILE A 127 11.57 3.37 12.90
N ASP A 128 11.39 4.47 13.63
CA ASP A 128 10.38 4.56 14.68
C ASP A 128 9.00 4.80 14.07
N ALA A 129 8.14 3.80 14.14
CA ALA A 129 6.77 3.89 13.64
C ALA A 129 5.93 5.01 14.29
N ALA A 130 6.33 5.53 15.47
CA ALA A 130 5.66 6.66 16.11
C ALA A 130 5.76 7.98 15.31
N ASN A 131 6.63 8.04 14.31
CA ASN A 131 6.75 9.19 13.41
C ASN A 131 5.78 9.14 12.23
N TYR A 132 5.00 8.07 12.09
CA TYR A 132 4.13 7.83 10.95
C TYR A 132 2.73 7.49 11.44
N ASN A 133 1.77 8.36 11.20
CA ASN A 133 0.40 8.14 11.64
C ASN A 133 -0.59 7.98 10.47
N PHE A 134 -0.09 8.01 9.24
CA PHE A 134 -0.86 7.74 8.03
C PHE A 134 -0.28 6.53 7.30
N LEU A 135 -1.11 5.55 7.02
CA LEU A 135 -0.79 4.34 6.28
C LEU A 135 -1.42 4.42 4.89
N ASN A 136 -0.64 4.21 3.85
CA ASN A 136 -1.12 4.03 2.49
C ASN A 136 -0.70 2.64 1.99
N ILE A 137 -1.65 1.79 1.60
CA ILE A 137 -1.37 0.44 1.10
C ILE A 137 -2.09 0.21 -0.23
N ASP A 138 -1.30 -0.15 -1.24
CA ASP A 138 -1.75 -0.60 -2.55
C ASP A 138 -0.85 -1.78 -2.96
N LEU A 139 -1.29 -3.00 -2.69
CA LEU A 139 -0.53 -4.24 -2.93
C LEU A 139 -1.26 -5.21 -3.86
N GLN A 140 -2.24 -4.68 -4.57
CA GLN A 140 -2.93 -5.41 -5.61
C GLN A 140 -3.46 -6.77 -5.11
N GLY A 141 -4.29 -6.69 -4.03
CA GLY A 141 -4.97 -7.80 -3.39
C GLY A 141 -4.28 -8.36 -2.13
N ALA A 142 -3.06 -7.93 -1.79
CA ALA A 142 -2.33 -8.40 -0.60
C ALA A 142 -2.42 -7.43 0.61
N GLU A 143 -3.35 -6.48 0.62
CA GLU A 143 -3.48 -5.41 1.62
C GLU A 143 -3.70 -5.98 3.03
N LEU A 144 -4.53 -7.01 3.18
CA LEU A 144 -4.78 -7.63 4.49
C LEU A 144 -3.52 -8.31 5.06
N LEU A 145 -2.64 -8.85 4.20
CA LEU A 145 -1.36 -9.42 4.64
C LEU A 145 -0.45 -8.32 5.20
N ALA A 146 -0.37 -7.18 4.50
CA ALA A 146 0.38 -6.02 4.98
C ALA A 146 -0.18 -5.47 6.29
N LEU A 147 -1.50 -5.31 6.42
CA LEU A 147 -2.16 -4.88 7.65
C LEU A 147 -1.83 -5.80 8.84
N LYS A 148 -1.88 -7.11 8.65
CA LYS A 148 -1.49 -8.09 9.68
C LYS A 148 -0.01 -8.00 10.04
N SER A 149 0.84 -7.67 9.08
CA SER A 149 2.30 -7.56 9.26
C SER A 149 2.75 -6.34 10.06
N LEU A 150 1.88 -5.36 10.28
CA LEU A 150 2.15 -4.23 11.17
C LEU A 150 2.23 -4.65 12.65
N GLY A 151 1.62 -5.77 13.02
CA GLY A 151 1.60 -6.21 14.41
C GLY A 151 1.06 -5.13 15.35
N LYS A 152 1.86 -4.71 16.34
CA LYS A 152 1.51 -3.63 17.28
C LYS A 152 1.72 -2.23 16.69
N GLU A 153 2.46 -2.10 15.59
CA GLU A 153 2.73 -0.80 14.99
C GLU A 153 1.46 -0.14 14.43
N ILE A 154 0.42 -0.94 14.13
CA ILE A 154 -0.90 -0.43 13.72
C ILE A 154 -1.55 0.46 14.80
N ASP A 155 -1.17 0.30 16.06
CA ASP A 155 -1.71 1.11 17.16
C ASP A 155 -1.26 2.58 17.07
N LYS A 156 -0.16 2.86 16.37
CA LYS A 156 0.40 4.20 16.14
C LYS A 156 -0.23 4.91 14.93
N ILE A 157 -1.00 4.19 14.12
CA ILE A 157 -1.67 4.72 12.93
C ILE A 157 -3.00 5.34 13.33
N ASP A 158 -3.25 6.57 12.90
CA ASP A 158 -4.52 7.30 13.05
C ASP A 158 -5.40 7.19 11.79
N TYR A 159 -4.75 7.11 10.61
CA TYR A 159 -5.38 7.17 9.30
C TYR A 159 -4.85 6.06 8.40
N ALA A 160 -5.73 5.40 7.67
CA ALA A 160 -5.32 4.40 6.67
C ALA A 160 -6.08 4.63 5.36
N TYR A 161 -5.32 4.68 4.28
CA TYR A 161 -5.78 4.71 2.90
C TYR A 161 -5.43 3.38 2.25
N LEU A 162 -6.42 2.65 1.78
CA LEU A 162 -6.24 1.27 1.31
C LEU A 162 -6.91 1.10 -0.03
N GLU A 163 -6.21 0.46 -1.00
CA GLU A 163 -6.93 -0.19 -2.09
C GLU A 163 -7.78 -1.33 -1.52
N VAL A 164 -9.01 -1.46 -2.01
CA VAL A 164 -9.96 -2.49 -1.57
C VAL A 164 -10.65 -3.14 -2.74
N ASN A 165 -10.95 -4.42 -2.59
CA ASN A 165 -11.58 -5.22 -3.63
C ASN A 165 -13.03 -5.54 -3.25
N LYS A 166 -13.96 -5.28 -4.18
CA LYS A 166 -15.36 -5.68 -4.11
C LYS A 166 -15.57 -7.10 -4.63
N GLU A 167 -14.70 -7.52 -5.55
CA GLU A 167 -14.71 -8.82 -6.20
C GLU A 167 -13.31 -9.47 -6.10
N PRO A 168 -13.18 -10.80 -6.25
CA PRO A 168 -11.89 -11.47 -6.15
C PRO A 168 -11.01 -11.23 -7.39
N LEU A 169 -10.58 -9.96 -7.57
CA LEU A 169 -9.71 -9.56 -8.69
C LEU A 169 -8.40 -10.33 -8.70
N TYR A 170 -7.90 -10.69 -7.53
CA TYR A 170 -6.73 -11.54 -7.34
C TYR A 170 -7.14 -12.81 -6.59
N VAL A 171 -6.54 -13.93 -6.93
CA VAL A 171 -6.85 -15.22 -6.29
C VAL A 171 -6.46 -15.20 -4.82
N GLY A 172 -7.47 -15.31 -3.94
CA GLY A 172 -7.26 -15.29 -2.49
C GLY A 172 -7.07 -13.91 -1.87
N CYS A 173 -7.31 -12.82 -2.62
CA CYS A 173 -7.33 -11.48 -2.04
C CYS A 173 -8.44 -11.34 -0.99
N ALA A 174 -8.21 -10.49 -0.02
CA ALA A 174 -9.26 -10.08 0.91
C ALA A 174 -10.27 -9.18 0.17
N LEU A 175 -11.56 -9.33 0.50
CA LEU A 175 -12.58 -8.38 0.05
C LEU A 175 -12.74 -7.26 1.07
N ILE A 176 -13.44 -6.20 0.67
CA ILE A 176 -13.65 -5.01 1.51
C ILE A 176 -14.23 -5.36 2.88
N ASP A 177 -15.13 -6.34 2.97
CA ASP A 177 -15.73 -6.76 4.25
C ASP A 177 -14.69 -7.38 5.20
N ASP A 178 -13.69 -8.11 4.66
CA ASP A 178 -12.59 -8.67 5.45
C ASP A 178 -11.67 -7.55 5.97
N ILE A 179 -11.39 -6.56 5.13
CA ILE A 179 -10.62 -5.36 5.51
C ILE A 179 -11.38 -4.55 6.56
N ASP A 180 -12.67 -4.28 6.35
CA ASP A 180 -13.54 -3.56 7.31
C ASP A 180 -13.56 -4.24 8.67
N LYS A 181 -13.71 -5.55 8.68
CA LYS A 181 -13.69 -6.34 9.92
C LYS A 181 -12.36 -6.17 10.65
N PHE A 182 -11.23 -6.38 9.95
CA PHE A 182 -9.91 -6.22 10.54
C PHE A 182 -9.69 -4.81 11.09
N MET A 183 -10.02 -3.78 10.30
CA MET A 183 -9.84 -2.38 10.68
C MET A 183 -10.73 -2.00 11.87
N THR A 184 -11.97 -2.50 11.91
CA THR A 184 -12.89 -2.29 13.06
C THR A 184 -12.34 -2.91 14.33
N ASP A 185 -11.81 -4.14 14.26
CA ASP A 185 -11.18 -4.83 15.40
C ASP A 185 -9.95 -4.07 15.92
N LYS A 186 -9.33 -3.21 15.09
CA LYS A 186 -8.21 -2.31 15.45
C LYS A 186 -8.66 -0.89 15.83
N GLY A 187 -9.96 -0.66 15.95
CA GLY A 187 -10.54 0.63 16.37
C GLY A 187 -10.66 1.68 15.27
N PHE A 188 -10.53 1.29 14.01
CA PHE A 188 -10.77 2.17 12.87
C PHE A 188 -12.22 2.12 12.41
N LYS A 189 -12.63 3.21 11.77
CA LYS A 189 -13.89 3.32 11.05
C LYS A 189 -13.63 3.74 9.63
N ARG A 190 -14.21 3.07 8.64
CA ARG A 190 -14.23 3.56 7.26
C ARG A 190 -15.12 4.81 7.17
N VAL A 191 -14.57 5.88 6.64
CA VAL A 191 -15.24 7.19 6.55
C VAL A 191 -15.42 7.68 5.14
N GLU A 192 -14.63 7.16 4.19
CA GLU A 192 -14.77 7.45 2.75
C GLU A 192 -14.50 6.16 1.94
N LEU A 193 -15.17 6.05 0.80
CA LEU A 193 -15.01 4.95 -0.16
C LEU A 193 -15.30 5.50 -1.56
N GLU A 194 -14.38 5.26 -2.49
CA GLU A 194 -14.55 5.59 -3.90
C GLU A 194 -14.28 4.35 -4.74
N TRP A 195 -15.23 3.93 -5.54
CA TRP A 195 -15.07 2.80 -6.46
C TRP A 195 -14.55 3.27 -7.82
N CYS A 196 -13.60 2.55 -8.38
CA CYS A 196 -13.15 2.77 -9.75
C CYS A 196 -14.19 2.22 -10.74
N GLY A 197 -15.20 3.03 -11.03
CA GLY A 197 -16.28 2.62 -11.94
C GLY A 197 -16.90 1.27 -11.54
N ASN A 198 -16.97 0.35 -12.53
CA ASN A 198 -17.49 -1.01 -12.35
C ASN A 198 -16.38 -2.08 -12.35
N PHE A 199 -15.12 -1.70 -12.11
CA PHE A 199 -13.99 -2.62 -12.25
C PHE A 199 -13.74 -3.53 -11.03
N GLY A 200 -14.54 -3.42 -9.98
CA GLY A 200 -14.48 -4.33 -8.82
C GLY A 200 -13.45 -3.95 -7.77
N TRP A 201 -12.75 -2.82 -7.92
CA TRP A 201 -11.81 -2.26 -6.94
C TRP A 201 -12.09 -0.78 -6.66
N GLY A 202 -11.52 -0.27 -5.61
CA GLY A 202 -11.64 1.13 -5.21
C GLY A 202 -10.70 1.46 -4.07
N ASP A 203 -10.80 2.69 -3.58
CA ASP A 203 -10.03 3.19 -2.48
C ASP A 203 -10.92 3.48 -1.27
N ALA A 204 -10.50 3.01 -0.11
CA ALA A 204 -11.19 3.24 1.16
C ALA A 204 -10.30 4.01 2.13
N PHE A 205 -10.89 4.99 2.80
CA PHE A 205 -10.20 5.75 3.84
C PHE A 205 -10.80 5.45 5.21
N TYR A 206 -9.93 5.14 6.15
CA TYR A 206 -10.25 4.78 7.54
C TYR A 206 -9.60 5.74 8.53
N THR A 207 -10.26 5.97 9.66
CA THR A 207 -9.71 6.78 10.77
C THR A 207 -10.10 6.18 12.12
N LYS A 208 -9.22 6.33 13.12
CA LYS A 208 -9.51 6.07 14.53
C LYS A 208 -10.19 7.26 15.21
N LYS A 209 -10.22 8.42 14.58
CA LYS A 209 -10.73 9.70 15.15
C LYS A 209 -12.05 10.12 14.54
#